data_c840b0d9eac1087dee8a4a4517d2d00c
#
_entry.id   c840b0d9eac1087dee8a4a4517d2d00c
#
_cell.length_a   1.000
_cell.length_b   1.000
_cell.length_c   1.000
_cell.angle_alpha   90.00
_cell.angle_beta   90.00
_cell.angle_gamma   90.00
#
_symmetry.space_group_name_H-M   'P 1'
#
loop_
_entity.id
_entity.type
_entity.pdbx_description
1 polymer ?
#
loop_
_entity_poly.entity_id
_entity_poly.type
_entity_poly.pdbx_seq_one_letter_code
_entity_poly.pdbx_strand_id
1 'polypeptide(L)'
;MEKVLDRFLRYVSVDTQSNEESESQPSAEKELNLLRMLRDELQALGVEATLDEYGYVMGSIPSNIEAKVPAIGFIAHVDTAPDASGADIKPQIINEYDGGDIPLKGVPGLALKPSEFPEMLHYVGQTLITTDGTTLLGADDKAGVAEIMDAVQYIVEHPEFKHGEIKIGFTPDEEIGRGVVKFDVKKFGAEYAYTMDGGEIGELEFENFNAASAKIHIQGRNVHPGYAKGKMKNAILIATELNGLLPVQQRPEYTEGYEGFFHIIGINGSVEEADVTYIIRDHDRKEFESKKAIMQKCVGFINVKYGDGTATAVIKDQYYNMREQVEPHYHVVEKAVKAMEMAGIKPKIQPIRGGTDGANLSFKGLPCPNIFAGGLNFHGKMEFVPLQSIEKASEVILNIISLYAE
;
A
#
# COMPACT_ATOMS: atom_id res chain seq x y z
N MET A 1 -7.20 10.09 28.51
CA MET A 1 -7.06 9.32 27.23
C MET A 1 -7.56 10.19 26.10
N GLU A 2 -6.71 10.50 25.12
CA GLU A 2 -7.14 11.08 23.85
C GLU A 2 -7.99 10.05 23.12
N LYS A 3 -9.10 10.45 22.49
CA LYS A 3 -9.88 9.50 21.69
C LYS A 3 -9.21 9.25 20.35
N VAL A 4 -9.31 8.04 19.82
CA VAL A 4 -8.71 7.68 18.53
C VAL A 4 -9.21 8.59 17.39
N LEU A 5 -10.47 9.04 17.43
CA LEU A 5 -11.01 10.01 16.48
C LEU A 5 -10.24 11.33 16.50
N ASP A 6 -10.02 11.91 17.68
CA ASP A 6 -9.35 13.21 17.83
C ASP A 6 -7.89 13.10 17.35
N ARG A 7 -7.24 11.98 17.65
CA ARG A 7 -5.90 11.62 17.17
C ARG A 7 -5.85 11.50 15.65
N PHE A 8 -6.75 10.73 15.05
CA PHE A 8 -6.85 10.58 13.61
C PHE A 8 -7.06 11.93 12.91
N LEU A 9 -8.02 12.76 13.38
CA LEU A 9 -8.28 14.08 12.81
C LEU A 9 -7.06 15.01 12.90
N ARG A 10 -6.29 14.90 13.97
CA ARG A 10 -5.04 15.66 14.15
C ARG A 10 -3.96 15.20 13.14
N TYR A 11 -3.83 13.90 12.91
CA TYR A 11 -2.85 13.37 11.96
C TYR A 11 -3.19 13.69 10.50
N VAL A 12 -4.45 13.55 10.09
CA VAL A 12 -4.84 13.90 8.71
C VAL A 12 -4.74 15.39 8.41
N SER A 13 -4.74 16.26 9.45
CA SER A 13 -4.54 17.70 9.25
C SER A 13 -3.10 18.08 8.84
N VAL A 14 -2.13 17.17 8.99
CA VAL A 14 -0.74 17.39 8.60
C VAL A 14 -0.55 16.95 7.15
N ASP A 15 -0.11 17.86 6.30
CA ASP A 15 0.25 17.53 4.91
C ASP A 15 1.56 16.71 4.88
N THR A 16 1.46 15.50 4.36
CA THR A 16 2.56 14.52 4.27
C THR A 16 2.66 13.87 2.89
N GLN A 17 2.08 14.48 1.86
CA GLN A 17 2.09 13.92 0.51
C GLN A 17 3.51 13.68 0.01
N SER A 18 3.79 12.46 -0.43
CA SER A 18 5.06 12.04 -1.03
C SER A 18 5.27 12.63 -2.42
N ASN A 19 6.52 12.59 -2.92
CA ASN A 19 6.92 13.15 -4.20
C ASN A 19 7.73 12.14 -5.03
N GLU A 20 7.12 11.55 -6.05
CA GLU A 20 7.74 10.58 -6.94
C GLU A 20 8.97 11.11 -7.71
N GLU A 21 9.03 12.43 -7.97
CA GLU A 21 10.13 13.05 -8.71
C GLU A 21 11.37 13.31 -7.84
N SER A 22 11.23 13.21 -6.51
CA SER A 22 12.33 13.43 -5.58
C SER A 22 13.24 12.20 -5.46
N GLU A 23 14.55 12.41 -5.39
CA GLU A 23 15.53 11.35 -5.08
C GLU A 23 15.88 11.29 -3.57
N SER A 24 15.39 12.24 -2.76
CA SER A 24 15.63 12.26 -1.31
C SER A 24 14.77 11.20 -0.59
N GLN A 25 15.10 10.95 0.67
CA GLN A 25 14.29 10.17 1.60
C GLN A 25 14.33 10.84 2.99
N PRO A 26 13.17 11.29 3.54
CA PRO A 26 11.86 11.25 2.87
C PRO A 26 11.85 12.01 1.53
N SER A 27 10.93 11.66 0.65
CA SER A 27 10.77 12.30 -0.66
C SER A 27 10.31 13.74 -0.55
N ALA A 28 9.55 14.05 0.50
CA ALA A 28 9.08 15.39 0.82
C ALA A 28 9.38 15.73 2.29
N GLU A 29 10.05 16.86 2.53
CA GLU A 29 10.42 17.31 3.89
C GLU A 29 9.20 17.47 4.81
N LYS A 30 8.01 17.73 4.26
CA LYS A 30 6.76 17.88 5.01
C LYS A 30 6.32 16.61 5.73
N GLU A 31 6.73 15.43 5.29
CA GLU A 31 6.48 14.16 5.97
C GLU A 31 7.12 14.14 7.37
N LEU A 32 8.29 14.78 7.52
CA LEU A 32 8.96 14.90 8.81
C LEU A 32 8.13 15.64 9.86
N ASN A 33 7.13 16.43 9.48
CA ASN A 33 6.29 17.13 10.45
C ASN A 33 5.46 16.15 11.27
N LEU A 34 4.81 15.18 10.62
CA LEU A 34 4.07 14.14 11.32
C LEU A 34 5.01 13.17 12.04
N LEU A 35 6.11 12.78 11.42
CA LEU A 35 7.10 11.86 12.03
C LEU A 35 7.70 12.45 13.32
N ARG A 36 8.02 13.73 13.35
CA ARG A 36 8.47 14.41 14.58
C ARG A 36 7.38 14.44 15.64
N MET A 37 6.14 14.74 15.24
CA MET A 37 4.99 14.70 16.14
C MET A 37 4.80 13.32 16.77
N LEU A 38 4.86 12.25 15.99
CA LEU A 38 4.71 10.87 16.47
C LEU A 38 5.84 10.45 17.41
N ARG A 39 7.09 10.79 17.09
CA ARG A 39 8.22 10.57 17.99
C ARG A 39 8.00 11.28 19.32
N ASP A 40 7.63 12.55 19.29
CA ASP A 40 7.46 13.38 20.50
C ASP A 40 6.27 12.88 21.33
N GLU A 41 5.21 12.41 20.69
CA GLU A 41 4.03 11.82 21.35
C GLU A 41 4.38 10.49 22.04
N LEU A 42 5.13 9.60 21.35
CA LEU A 42 5.64 8.37 21.97
C LEU A 42 6.51 8.68 23.20
N GLN A 43 7.42 9.64 23.09
CA GLN A 43 8.27 10.06 24.21
C GLN A 43 7.45 10.67 25.36
N ALA A 44 6.42 11.43 25.06
CA ALA A 44 5.52 12.00 26.06
C ALA A 44 4.72 10.90 26.82
N LEU A 45 4.42 9.79 26.16
CA LEU A 45 3.84 8.60 26.77
C LEU A 45 4.86 7.77 27.56
N GLY A 46 6.13 8.15 27.58
CA GLY A 46 7.20 7.42 28.26
C GLY A 46 7.78 6.24 27.45
N VAL A 47 7.45 6.16 26.18
CA VAL A 47 7.97 5.15 25.25
C VAL A 47 9.31 5.64 24.69
N GLU A 48 10.34 4.78 24.71
CA GLU A 48 11.59 5.08 24.03
C GLU A 48 11.35 5.14 22.52
N ALA A 49 11.60 6.30 21.91
CA ALA A 49 11.40 6.51 20.49
C ALA A 49 12.49 7.38 19.86
N THR A 50 12.87 7.04 18.64
CA THR A 50 13.87 7.76 17.84
C THR A 50 13.31 8.08 16.46
N LEU A 51 13.80 9.17 15.86
CA LEU A 51 13.59 9.51 14.45
C LEU A 51 14.95 9.59 13.80
N ASP A 52 15.18 8.83 12.74
CA ASP A 52 16.47 8.83 12.04
C ASP A 52 16.51 9.82 10.85
N GLU A 53 17.65 9.87 10.18
CA GLU A 53 17.89 10.77 9.05
C GLU A 53 17.07 10.43 7.79
N TYR A 54 16.54 9.20 7.71
CA TYR A 54 15.71 8.71 6.60
C TYR A 54 14.21 8.85 6.87
N GLY A 55 13.83 9.41 8.02
CA GLY A 55 12.43 9.61 8.39
C GLY A 55 11.78 8.43 9.09
N TYR A 56 12.53 7.42 9.55
CA TYR A 56 11.94 6.32 10.32
C TYR A 56 11.79 6.68 11.78
N VAL A 57 10.57 6.61 12.28
CA VAL A 57 10.31 6.60 13.73
C VAL A 57 10.31 5.16 14.19
N MET A 58 11.14 4.86 15.19
CA MET A 58 11.19 3.56 15.84
C MET A 58 10.99 3.73 17.33
N GLY A 59 9.95 3.05 17.87
CA GLY A 59 9.61 3.02 19.28
C GLY A 59 9.71 1.62 19.87
N SER A 60 9.93 1.53 21.20
CA SER A 60 10.00 0.27 21.91
C SER A 60 9.35 0.35 23.28
N ILE A 61 8.50 -0.64 23.58
CA ILE A 61 7.94 -0.87 24.91
C ILE A 61 8.53 -2.19 25.44
N PRO A 62 9.30 -2.18 26.55
CA PRO A 62 9.91 -3.38 27.08
C PRO A 62 8.87 -4.35 27.63
N SER A 63 9.14 -5.66 27.54
CA SER A 63 8.29 -6.71 28.11
C SER A 63 8.00 -6.49 29.60
N ASN A 64 6.76 -6.72 30.02
CA ASN A 64 6.34 -6.73 31.43
C ASN A 64 6.04 -8.14 31.97
N ILE A 65 6.44 -9.19 31.23
CA ILE A 65 6.32 -10.60 31.64
C ILE A 65 7.70 -11.28 31.74
N GLU A 66 7.82 -12.33 32.55
CA GLU A 66 9.06 -13.09 32.72
C GLU A 66 9.28 -14.10 31.58
N ALA A 67 8.22 -14.53 30.92
CA ALA A 67 8.29 -15.46 29.80
C ALA A 67 9.07 -14.84 28.62
N LYS A 68 9.92 -15.67 28.00
CA LYS A 68 10.59 -15.27 26.75
C LYS A 68 9.67 -15.52 25.59
N VAL A 69 9.12 -14.46 25.07
CA VAL A 69 8.26 -14.45 23.89
C VAL A 69 8.90 -13.60 22.80
N PRO A 70 8.57 -13.81 21.52
CA PRO A 70 9.11 -12.99 20.45
C PRO A 70 8.71 -11.52 20.60
N ALA A 71 9.60 -10.61 20.23
CA ALA A 71 9.27 -9.20 20.08
C ALA A 71 8.43 -9.03 18.81
N ILE A 72 7.32 -8.31 18.92
CA ILE A 72 6.41 -8.07 17.79
C ILE A 72 6.35 -6.59 17.43
N GLY A 73 6.22 -6.29 16.14
CA GLY A 73 6.15 -4.94 15.62
C GLY A 73 4.80 -4.59 15.02
N PHE A 74 4.44 -3.30 15.10
CA PHE A 74 3.34 -2.71 14.35
C PHE A 74 3.87 -1.52 13.58
N ILE A 75 3.53 -1.45 12.29
CA ILE A 75 4.11 -0.49 11.36
C ILE A 75 2.97 0.14 10.56
N ALA A 76 3.07 1.46 10.32
CA ALA A 76 2.17 2.22 9.47
C ALA A 76 2.96 3.30 8.75
N HIS A 77 2.52 3.71 7.55
CA HIS A 77 3.16 4.80 6.85
C HIS A 77 2.49 6.16 7.12
N VAL A 78 3.24 7.23 6.97
CA VAL A 78 2.73 8.58 7.25
C VAL A 78 2.42 9.38 5.99
N ASP A 79 3.03 9.02 4.86
CA ASP A 79 2.81 9.75 3.62
C ASP A 79 1.43 9.46 3.03
N THR A 80 0.98 10.34 2.16
CA THR A 80 -0.25 10.18 1.40
C THR A 80 0.07 10.14 -0.08
N ALA A 81 -0.77 9.42 -0.84
CA ALA A 81 -0.62 9.22 -2.27
C ALA A 81 -0.54 10.55 -3.04
N PRO A 82 0.29 10.62 -4.11
CA PRO A 82 0.39 11.80 -4.97
C PRO A 82 -0.81 11.99 -5.92
N ASP A 83 -1.72 11.01 -6.02
CA ASP A 83 -2.85 10.99 -6.96
C ASP A 83 -3.86 12.11 -6.73
N ALA A 84 -4.06 12.51 -5.47
CA ALA A 84 -4.92 13.62 -5.09
C ALA A 84 -4.25 14.47 -4.01
N SER A 85 -4.62 15.76 -3.91
CA SER A 85 -4.03 16.65 -2.91
C SER A 85 -4.25 16.12 -1.50
N GLY A 86 -3.19 16.07 -0.70
CA GLY A 86 -3.19 15.80 0.75
C GLY A 86 -3.01 17.07 1.60
N ALA A 87 -3.13 18.27 1.01
CA ALA A 87 -2.97 19.55 1.70
C ALA A 87 -4.32 20.15 2.10
N ASP A 88 -4.39 20.75 3.30
CA ASP A 88 -5.59 21.41 3.82
C ASP A 88 -6.82 20.49 3.88
N ILE A 89 -6.64 19.25 4.28
CA ILE A 89 -7.70 18.24 4.42
C ILE A 89 -8.77 18.76 5.41
N LYS A 90 -10.04 18.67 5.00
CA LYS A 90 -11.21 19.10 5.78
C LYS A 90 -12.15 17.91 5.99
N PRO A 91 -11.91 17.10 7.02
CA PRO A 91 -12.74 15.94 7.29
C PRO A 91 -14.19 16.34 7.61
N GLN A 92 -15.13 15.55 7.12
CA GLN A 92 -16.54 15.63 7.49
C GLN A 92 -16.91 14.42 8.35
N ILE A 93 -17.56 14.63 9.48
CA ILE A 93 -18.02 13.57 10.38
C ILE A 93 -19.51 13.39 10.18
N ILE A 94 -19.93 12.20 9.77
CA ILE A 94 -21.32 11.81 9.56
C ILE A 94 -21.69 10.81 10.64
N ASN A 95 -22.32 11.29 11.70
CA ASN A 95 -22.78 10.44 12.79
C ASN A 95 -24.01 9.64 12.36
N GLU A 96 -24.11 8.39 12.81
CA GLU A 96 -25.25 7.50 12.57
C GLU A 96 -25.67 7.48 11.09
N TYR A 97 -24.71 7.14 10.22
CA TYR A 97 -24.93 7.11 8.77
C TYR A 97 -26.20 6.36 8.40
N ASP A 98 -27.07 6.99 7.65
CA ASP A 98 -28.43 6.50 7.37
C ASP A 98 -28.54 5.64 6.08
N GLY A 99 -27.43 5.46 5.34
CA GLY A 99 -27.40 4.72 4.07
C GLY A 99 -27.69 5.58 2.85
N GLY A 100 -27.84 6.90 2.99
CA GLY A 100 -28.07 7.85 1.90
C GLY A 100 -26.76 8.41 1.28
N ASP A 101 -26.93 9.28 0.27
CA ASP A 101 -25.83 10.02 -0.33
C ASP A 101 -25.21 11.00 0.69
N ILE A 102 -23.88 11.06 0.73
CA ILE A 102 -23.13 12.00 1.57
C ILE A 102 -22.59 13.13 0.69
N PRO A 103 -23.15 14.37 0.75
CA PRO A 103 -22.61 15.51 0.04
C PRO A 103 -21.21 15.88 0.52
N LEU A 104 -20.25 16.00 -0.40
CA LEU A 104 -18.91 16.47 -0.13
C LEU A 104 -18.88 18.00 -0.26
N LYS A 105 -18.95 18.71 0.88
CA LYS A 105 -19.32 20.13 0.99
C LYS A 105 -18.35 21.10 0.33
N GLY A 106 -17.09 20.67 0.08
CA GLY A 106 -16.08 21.49 -0.60
C GLY A 106 -16.29 21.62 -2.11
N VAL A 107 -17.07 20.70 -2.72
CA VAL A 107 -17.31 20.69 -4.18
C VAL A 107 -18.80 20.63 -4.48
N PRO A 108 -19.41 21.69 -4.98
CA PRO A 108 -20.83 21.72 -5.30
C PRO A 108 -21.27 20.58 -6.23
N GLY A 109 -22.28 19.80 -5.80
CA GLY A 109 -22.84 18.69 -6.57
C GLY A 109 -22.06 17.37 -6.48
N LEU A 110 -20.91 17.34 -5.80
CA LEU A 110 -20.18 16.12 -5.54
C LEU A 110 -20.76 15.43 -4.31
N ALA A 111 -20.95 14.11 -4.39
CA ALA A 111 -21.41 13.31 -3.28
C ALA A 111 -20.80 11.91 -3.34
N LEU A 112 -20.51 11.33 -2.18
CA LEU A 112 -20.20 9.93 -2.02
C LEU A 112 -21.55 9.17 -1.97
N LYS A 113 -21.76 8.23 -2.91
CA LYS A 113 -23.09 7.63 -3.14
C LYS A 113 -23.04 6.11 -3.05
N PRO A 114 -23.97 5.48 -2.30
CA PRO A 114 -24.06 4.01 -2.25
C PRO A 114 -24.36 3.36 -3.60
N SER A 115 -24.93 4.10 -4.56
CA SER A 115 -25.13 3.60 -5.93
C SER A 115 -23.83 3.44 -6.72
N GLU A 116 -22.77 4.15 -6.34
CA GLU A 116 -21.43 4.11 -6.92
C GLU A 116 -20.47 3.28 -6.04
N PHE A 117 -20.67 3.32 -4.72
CA PHE A 117 -19.86 2.67 -3.69
C PHE A 117 -20.76 1.87 -2.73
N PRO A 118 -21.27 0.70 -3.15
CA PRO A 118 -22.27 -0.05 -2.38
C PRO A 118 -21.75 -0.59 -1.03
N GLU A 119 -20.43 -0.69 -0.85
CA GLU A 119 -19.78 -1.06 0.41
C GLU A 119 -20.12 -0.10 1.56
N MET A 120 -20.47 1.16 1.28
CA MET A 120 -20.92 2.10 2.28
C MET A 120 -22.12 1.58 3.09
N LEU A 121 -22.97 0.76 2.46
CA LEU A 121 -24.17 0.20 3.12
C LEU A 121 -23.84 -0.79 4.26
N HIS A 122 -22.62 -1.30 4.32
CA HIS A 122 -22.15 -2.14 5.44
C HIS A 122 -22.03 -1.35 6.74
N TYR A 123 -21.97 -0.02 6.66
CA TYR A 123 -21.68 0.88 7.78
C TYR A 123 -22.88 1.73 8.22
N VAL A 124 -24.11 1.36 7.81
CA VAL A 124 -25.33 2.05 8.27
C VAL A 124 -25.43 2.01 9.80
N GLY A 125 -25.69 3.15 10.40
CA GLY A 125 -25.71 3.34 11.87
C GLY A 125 -24.36 3.64 12.50
N GLN A 126 -23.26 3.59 11.73
CA GLN A 126 -21.91 3.94 12.18
C GLN A 126 -21.57 5.40 11.91
N THR A 127 -20.47 5.88 12.51
CA THR A 127 -19.92 7.19 12.21
C THR A 127 -18.94 7.08 11.06
N LEU A 128 -19.20 7.77 9.96
CA LEU A 128 -18.28 7.83 8.80
C LEU A 128 -17.50 9.15 8.85
N ILE A 129 -16.21 9.06 8.52
CA ILE A 129 -15.34 10.22 8.32
C ILE A 129 -15.01 10.25 6.83
N THR A 130 -15.31 11.37 6.16
CA THR A 130 -15.05 11.58 4.73
C THR A 130 -14.22 12.83 4.52
N THR A 131 -13.66 12.99 3.33
CA THR A 131 -13.15 14.28 2.86
C THR A 131 -14.31 15.24 2.52
N ASP A 132 -14.00 16.52 2.29
CA ASP A 132 -14.96 17.48 1.76
C ASP A 132 -15.07 17.46 0.21
N GLY A 133 -14.30 16.58 -0.46
CA GLY A 133 -14.24 16.43 -1.90
C GLY A 133 -13.18 17.30 -2.59
N THR A 134 -12.46 18.14 -1.88
CA THR A 134 -11.36 18.95 -2.46
C THR A 134 -10.02 18.19 -2.45
N THR A 135 -9.84 17.28 -1.49
CA THR A 135 -8.62 16.51 -1.26
C THR A 135 -8.95 15.02 -1.08
N LEU A 136 -7.94 14.16 -0.95
CA LEU A 136 -8.10 12.86 -0.30
C LEU A 136 -8.35 13.06 1.20
N LEU A 137 -8.65 11.97 1.96
CA LEU A 137 -8.81 12.02 3.42
C LEU A 137 -7.48 11.73 4.15
N GLY A 138 -6.66 10.84 3.59
CA GLY A 138 -5.43 10.35 4.21
C GLY A 138 -5.70 9.29 5.29
N ALA A 139 -6.80 8.55 5.20
CA ALA A 139 -7.02 7.38 6.03
C ALA A 139 -5.99 6.29 5.72
N ASP A 140 -5.56 6.20 4.49
CA ASP A 140 -4.40 5.50 4.02
C ASP A 140 -3.16 6.40 4.21
N ASP A 141 -2.25 6.15 5.18
CA ASP A 141 -2.40 5.14 6.25
C ASP A 141 -2.37 5.82 7.65
N LYS A 142 -2.89 7.06 7.74
CA LYS A 142 -2.98 7.75 9.06
C LYS A 142 -4.04 7.13 9.98
N ALA A 143 -4.93 6.26 9.46
CA ALA A 143 -5.78 5.43 10.30
C ALA A 143 -4.93 4.41 11.05
N GLY A 144 -4.08 3.64 10.36
CA GLY A 144 -3.16 2.70 10.98
C GLY A 144 -2.18 3.37 11.96
N VAL A 145 -1.70 4.57 11.62
CA VAL A 145 -0.91 5.38 12.57
C VAL A 145 -1.69 5.68 13.84
N ALA A 146 -2.97 6.10 13.73
CA ALA A 146 -3.81 6.42 14.88
C ALA A 146 -4.14 5.18 15.73
N GLU A 147 -4.37 4.03 15.10
CA GLU A 147 -4.65 2.74 15.71
C GLU A 147 -3.47 2.24 16.55
N ILE A 148 -2.26 2.29 15.99
CA ILE A 148 -1.04 1.93 16.70
C ILE A 148 -0.85 2.83 17.92
N MET A 149 -1.00 4.14 17.76
CA MET A 149 -0.83 5.10 18.84
C MET A 149 -1.90 4.99 19.92
N ASP A 150 -3.13 4.60 19.55
CA ASP A 150 -4.22 4.35 20.50
C ASP A 150 -3.94 3.10 21.33
N ALA A 151 -3.48 2.01 20.69
CA ALA A 151 -3.06 0.79 21.38
C ALA A 151 -1.86 1.03 22.32
N VAL A 152 -0.87 1.82 21.88
CA VAL A 152 0.28 2.23 22.71
C VAL A 152 -0.17 3.00 23.94
N GLN A 153 -1.06 3.98 23.76
CA GLN A 153 -1.60 4.74 24.89
C GLN A 153 -2.33 3.82 25.89
N TYR A 154 -3.16 2.90 25.38
CA TYR A 154 -3.85 1.93 26.23
C TYR A 154 -2.86 1.12 27.09
N ILE A 155 -1.80 0.58 26.48
CA ILE A 155 -0.79 -0.24 27.16
C ILE A 155 -0.08 0.54 28.26
N VAL A 156 0.30 1.79 27.99
CA VAL A 156 0.98 2.66 28.97
C VAL A 156 0.07 3.01 30.14
N GLU A 157 -1.22 3.25 29.87
CA GLU A 157 -2.21 3.59 30.91
C GLU A 157 -2.68 2.36 31.72
N HIS A 158 -2.43 1.12 31.21
CA HIS A 158 -2.85 -0.14 31.82
C HIS A 158 -1.64 -1.05 32.08
N PRO A 159 -0.77 -0.76 33.06
CA PRO A 159 0.44 -1.53 33.33
C PRO A 159 0.17 -2.99 33.74
N GLU A 160 -1.07 -3.32 34.11
CA GLU A 160 -1.52 -4.70 34.35
C GLU A 160 -1.71 -5.51 33.06
N PHE A 161 -1.84 -4.87 31.88
CA PHE A 161 -1.95 -5.53 30.60
C PHE A 161 -0.62 -6.24 30.29
N LYS A 162 -0.67 -7.58 30.16
CA LYS A 162 0.51 -8.40 29.98
C LYS A 162 0.96 -8.45 28.53
N HIS A 163 2.24 -8.18 28.29
CA HIS A 163 2.82 -8.16 26.95
C HIS A 163 4.31 -8.51 26.92
N GLY A 164 4.76 -9.09 25.80
CA GLY A 164 6.17 -9.18 25.46
C GLY A 164 6.75 -7.83 25.05
N GLU A 165 7.93 -7.83 24.46
CA GLU A 165 8.51 -6.62 23.88
C GLU A 165 7.72 -6.19 22.63
N ILE A 166 7.35 -4.90 22.54
CA ILE A 166 6.57 -4.34 21.44
C ILE A 166 7.42 -3.30 20.71
N LYS A 167 7.44 -3.38 19.39
CA LYS A 167 8.13 -2.42 18.52
C LYS A 167 7.09 -1.63 17.71
N ILE A 168 7.34 -0.34 17.59
CA ILE A 168 6.50 0.60 16.84
C ILE A 168 7.34 1.19 15.71
N GLY A 169 6.83 1.17 14.50
CA GLY A 169 7.48 1.73 13.32
C GLY A 169 6.55 2.68 12.56
N PHE A 170 7.04 3.89 12.23
CA PHE A 170 6.38 4.75 11.26
C PHE A 170 7.32 5.07 10.12
N THR A 171 6.83 4.91 8.89
CA THR A 171 7.62 4.99 7.65
C THR A 171 7.17 6.17 6.77
N PRO A 172 8.08 6.81 6.03
CA PRO A 172 7.76 7.73 4.94
C PRO A 172 7.67 6.97 3.61
N ASP A 173 7.21 7.61 2.53
CA ASP A 173 7.39 7.20 1.12
C ASP A 173 6.83 5.82 0.72
N GLU A 174 5.88 5.25 1.45
CA GLU A 174 5.24 3.98 1.07
C GLU A 174 4.55 4.09 -0.28
N GLU A 175 3.75 5.11 -0.47
CA GLU A 175 2.89 5.39 -1.61
C GLU A 175 3.63 5.52 -2.96
N ILE A 176 4.93 5.73 -2.88
CA ILE A 176 5.83 5.77 -4.04
C ILE A 176 6.78 4.55 -4.10
N GLY A 177 6.47 3.49 -3.29
CA GLY A 177 7.20 2.22 -3.28
C GLY A 177 8.60 2.31 -2.68
N ARG A 178 8.89 3.30 -1.84
CA ARG A 178 10.21 3.50 -1.20
C ARG A 178 10.16 3.42 0.33
N GLY A 179 9.00 3.14 0.91
CA GLY A 179 8.75 3.20 2.33
C GLY A 179 9.85 2.57 3.18
N VAL A 180 10.21 1.34 2.91
CA VAL A 180 11.17 0.60 3.74
C VAL A 180 12.54 0.37 3.10
N VAL A 181 12.91 1.11 2.05
CA VAL A 181 14.20 0.91 1.35
C VAL A 181 15.39 1.00 2.30
N LYS A 182 15.41 2.00 3.19
CA LYS A 182 16.46 2.22 4.19
C LYS A 182 16.11 1.69 5.60
N PHE A 183 14.94 1.07 5.77
CA PHE A 183 14.50 0.56 7.06
C PHE A 183 15.46 -0.53 7.57
N ASP A 184 16.02 -0.33 8.75
CA ASP A 184 16.92 -1.26 9.41
C ASP A 184 16.13 -2.23 10.31
N VAL A 185 15.79 -3.40 9.75
CA VAL A 185 15.06 -4.47 10.46
C VAL A 185 15.79 -4.93 11.73
N LYS A 186 17.12 -4.96 11.71
CA LYS A 186 17.92 -5.38 12.89
C LYS A 186 17.82 -4.35 14.02
N LYS A 187 17.88 -3.05 13.67
CA LYS A 187 17.70 -1.96 14.63
C LYS A 187 16.28 -1.93 15.16
N PHE A 188 15.28 -2.20 14.31
CA PHE A 188 13.87 -2.30 14.71
C PHE A 188 13.68 -3.40 15.75
N GLY A 189 14.29 -4.56 15.54
CA GLY A 189 14.44 -5.61 16.57
C GLY A 189 13.18 -6.43 16.82
N ALA A 190 12.16 -6.38 15.97
CA ALA A 190 11.03 -7.31 16.03
C ALA A 190 11.39 -8.63 15.33
N GLU A 191 10.84 -9.74 15.83
CA GLU A 191 10.94 -11.06 15.18
C GLU A 191 9.84 -11.24 14.13
N TYR A 192 8.65 -10.68 14.40
CA TYR A 192 7.49 -10.62 13.52
C TYR A 192 6.89 -9.23 13.59
N ALA A 193 6.22 -8.81 12.51
CA ALA A 193 5.51 -7.53 12.52
C ALA A 193 4.18 -7.62 11.74
N TYR A 194 3.38 -6.57 11.84
CA TYR A 194 2.17 -6.35 11.08
C TYR A 194 2.17 -4.92 10.58
N THR A 195 1.89 -4.71 9.29
CA THR A 195 1.51 -3.40 8.77
C THR A 195 0.02 -3.17 9.00
N MET A 196 -0.35 -2.00 9.50
CA MET A 196 -1.75 -1.59 9.70
C MET A 196 -2.20 -0.73 8.51
N ASP A 197 -2.19 -1.32 7.31
CA ASP A 197 -2.24 -0.63 6.03
C ASP A 197 -3.21 -1.32 5.04
N GLY A 198 -4.11 -2.16 5.56
CA GLY A 198 -5.14 -2.82 4.76
C GLY A 198 -6.41 -1.97 4.63
N GLY A 199 -7.31 -2.40 3.75
CA GLY A 199 -8.56 -1.72 3.44
C GLY A 199 -9.68 -1.97 4.45
N GLU A 200 -10.77 -2.55 3.96
CA GLU A 200 -12.02 -2.75 4.70
C GLU A 200 -11.82 -3.63 5.96
N ILE A 201 -12.59 -3.32 7.00
CA ILE A 201 -12.58 -4.10 8.24
C ILE A 201 -12.64 -5.61 8.02
N GLY A 202 -11.69 -6.31 8.66
CA GLY A 202 -11.53 -7.77 8.59
C GLY A 202 -10.52 -8.23 7.53
N GLU A 203 -10.01 -7.37 6.67
CA GLU A 203 -8.99 -7.74 5.70
C GLU A 203 -7.68 -8.13 6.38
N LEU A 204 -7.13 -9.25 5.92
CA LEU A 204 -5.84 -9.80 6.34
C LEU A 204 -5.14 -10.31 5.10
N GLU A 205 -3.96 -9.80 4.84
CA GLU A 205 -3.25 -10.00 3.60
C GLU A 205 -1.82 -10.45 3.89
N PHE A 206 -1.46 -11.60 3.37
CA PHE A 206 -0.10 -12.15 3.44
C PHE A 206 0.40 -12.60 2.07
N GLU A 207 -0.32 -12.19 1.04
CA GLU A 207 0.01 -12.41 -0.38
C GLU A 207 -0.14 -11.10 -1.14
N ASN A 208 0.79 -10.85 -2.05
CA ASN A 208 0.75 -9.73 -2.97
C ASN A 208 1.28 -10.15 -4.35
N PHE A 209 1.17 -9.31 -5.34
CA PHE A 209 1.76 -9.59 -6.64
C PHE A 209 3.28 -9.76 -6.58
N ASN A 210 3.83 -10.63 -7.45
CA ASN A 210 5.17 -10.45 -8.00
C ASN A 210 5.07 -9.38 -9.09
N ALA A 211 6.01 -8.48 -9.16
CA ALA A 211 5.97 -7.29 -10.01
C ALA A 211 7.25 -7.08 -10.81
N ALA A 212 7.08 -6.76 -12.08
CA ALA A 212 8.16 -6.27 -12.93
C ALA A 212 7.69 -5.10 -13.79
N SER A 213 8.63 -4.25 -14.16
CA SER A 213 8.48 -3.28 -15.24
C SER A 213 9.16 -3.80 -16.50
N ALA A 214 8.57 -3.54 -17.66
CA ALA A 214 9.20 -3.83 -18.95
C ALA A 214 9.21 -2.56 -19.82
N LYS A 215 10.40 -2.06 -20.12
CA LYS A 215 10.60 -0.95 -21.04
C LYS A 215 11.08 -1.51 -22.36
N ILE A 216 10.34 -1.21 -23.44
CA ILE A 216 10.61 -1.72 -24.78
C ILE A 216 10.91 -0.54 -25.68
N HIS A 217 12.07 -0.54 -26.25
CA HIS A 217 12.46 0.41 -27.30
C HIS A 217 12.31 -0.23 -28.67
N ILE A 218 11.72 0.48 -29.62
CA ILE A 218 11.50 0.05 -30.98
C ILE A 218 12.16 1.04 -31.94
N GLN A 219 13.15 0.57 -32.69
CA GLN A 219 13.81 1.33 -33.72
C GLN A 219 13.12 1.12 -35.07
N GLY A 220 12.49 2.14 -35.57
CA GLY A 220 11.92 2.22 -36.89
C GLY A 220 12.92 2.70 -37.94
N ARG A 221 12.38 3.08 -39.08
CA ARG A 221 13.10 3.77 -40.15
C ARG A 221 12.12 4.65 -40.91
N ASN A 222 12.30 5.95 -40.78
CA ASN A 222 11.46 6.92 -41.48
C ASN A 222 11.97 7.12 -42.92
N VAL A 223 11.05 7.26 -43.86
CA VAL A 223 11.29 7.70 -45.23
C VAL A 223 10.05 8.49 -45.70
N HIS A 224 10.20 9.32 -46.72
CA HIS A 224 9.06 10.05 -47.27
C HIS A 224 7.91 9.10 -47.65
N PRO A 225 6.67 9.32 -47.20
CA PRO A 225 5.56 8.39 -47.40
C PRO A 225 5.31 7.98 -48.84
N GLY A 226 5.53 8.86 -49.80
CA GLY A 226 5.40 8.56 -51.23
C GLY A 226 6.41 7.54 -51.77
N TYR A 227 7.49 7.24 -51.02
CA TYR A 227 8.54 6.29 -51.40
C TYR A 227 8.74 5.20 -50.37
N ALA A 228 7.75 5.01 -49.46
CA ALA A 228 7.86 4.17 -48.28
C ALA A 228 7.81 2.65 -48.55
N LYS A 229 7.24 2.21 -49.68
CA LYS A 229 7.02 0.82 -49.99
C LYS A 229 8.32 0.03 -49.91
N GLY A 230 8.37 -0.99 -49.02
CA GLY A 230 9.55 -1.86 -48.80
C GLY A 230 10.72 -1.19 -48.10
N LYS A 231 10.58 0.07 -47.65
CA LYS A 231 11.68 0.83 -47.02
C LYS A 231 11.32 1.30 -45.59
N MET A 232 10.11 1.85 -45.42
CA MET A 232 9.69 2.37 -44.12
C MET A 232 9.46 1.23 -43.13
N LYS A 233 9.89 1.46 -41.87
CA LYS A 233 9.51 0.68 -40.69
C LYS A 233 8.91 1.68 -39.69
N ASN A 234 7.62 1.67 -39.54
CA ASN A 234 6.93 2.62 -38.63
C ASN A 234 6.94 2.05 -37.22
N ALA A 235 7.72 2.66 -36.33
CA ALA A 235 7.88 2.20 -34.96
C ALA A 235 6.58 2.17 -34.16
N ILE A 236 5.66 3.14 -34.38
CA ILE A 236 4.35 3.16 -33.71
C ILE A 236 3.52 1.93 -34.12
N LEU A 237 3.50 1.59 -35.42
CA LEU A 237 2.75 0.42 -35.89
C LEU A 237 3.36 -0.88 -35.36
N ILE A 238 4.69 -0.95 -35.27
CA ILE A 238 5.39 -2.10 -34.69
C ILE A 238 5.08 -2.23 -33.18
N ALA A 239 5.02 -1.12 -32.45
CA ALA A 239 4.62 -1.10 -31.04
C ALA A 239 3.18 -1.62 -30.85
N THR A 240 2.27 -1.18 -31.71
CA THR A 240 0.87 -1.65 -31.72
C THR A 240 0.78 -3.14 -32.00
N GLU A 241 1.57 -3.64 -32.98
CA GLU A 241 1.63 -5.07 -33.27
C GLU A 241 2.18 -5.87 -32.10
N LEU A 242 3.27 -5.42 -31.46
CA LEU A 242 3.84 -6.07 -30.27
C LEU A 242 2.77 -6.19 -29.16
N ASN A 243 2.03 -5.11 -28.88
CA ASN A 243 0.93 -5.15 -27.91
C ASN A 243 -0.17 -6.13 -28.31
N GLY A 244 -0.42 -6.30 -29.61
CA GLY A 244 -1.38 -7.28 -30.13
C GLY A 244 -0.94 -8.75 -30.02
N LEU A 245 0.33 -9.02 -29.74
CA LEU A 245 0.84 -10.37 -29.50
C LEU A 245 0.60 -10.85 -28.06
N LEU A 246 0.35 -9.92 -27.13
CA LEU A 246 0.07 -10.25 -25.74
C LEU A 246 -1.38 -10.72 -25.57
N PRO A 247 -1.63 -11.69 -24.66
CA PRO A 247 -2.98 -12.20 -24.40
C PRO A 247 -3.93 -11.11 -23.95
N VAL A 248 -5.00 -10.86 -24.70
CA VAL A 248 -5.99 -9.82 -24.38
C VAL A 248 -6.66 -10.07 -23.02
N GLN A 249 -6.91 -11.34 -22.69
CA GLN A 249 -7.55 -11.75 -21.42
C GLN A 249 -6.66 -11.48 -20.21
N GLN A 250 -5.38 -11.25 -20.40
CA GLN A 250 -4.42 -10.92 -19.35
C GLN A 250 -4.12 -9.42 -19.33
N ARG A 251 -5.17 -8.60 -19.38
CA ARG A 251 -5.12 -7.14 -19.13
C ARG A 251 -5.88 -6.83 -17.85
N PRO A 252 -5.56 -5.75 -17.15
CA PRO A 252 -6.25 -5.39 -15.89
C PRO A 252 -7.77 -5.36 -16.02
N GLU A 253 -8.31 -4.92 -17.18
CA GLU A 253 -9.74 -4.80 -17.45
C GLU A 253 -10.47 -6.16 -17.49
N TYR A 254 -9.73 -7.27 -17.55
CA TYR A 254 -10.26 -8.63 -17.66
C TYR A 254 -9.78 -9.57 -16.54
N THR A 255 -9.11 -9.03 -15.51
CA THR A 255 -8.51 -9.85 -14.45
C THR A 255 -8.96 -9.43 -13.07
N GLU A 256 -9.16 -10.41 -12.18
CA GLU A 256 -9.55 -10.22 -10.79
C GLU A 256 -8.84 -11.23 -9.86
N GLY A 257 -8.96 -11.05 -8.53
CA GLY A 257 -8.40 -11.96 -7.54
C GLY A 257 -6.92 -12.25 -7.77
N TYR A 258 -6.60 -13.53 -7.99
CA TYR A 258 -5.23 -14.02 -8.20
C TYR A 258 -4.73 -13.91 -9.64
N GLU A 259 -5.55 -13.47 -10.56
CA GLU A 259 -5.19 -13.41 -11.97
C GLU A 259 -4.16 -12.30 -12.27
N GLY A 260 -3.05 -12.69 -12.90
CA GLY A 260 -2.00 -11.78 -13.28
C GLY A 260 -2.23 -11.12 -14.64
N PHE A 261 -1.50 -10.03 -14.93
CA PHE A 261 -1.72 -9.24 -16.14
C PHE A 261 -0.45 -8.65 -16.75
N PHE A 262 -0.58 -8.22 -18.01
CA PHE A 262 0.27 -7.25 -18.69
C PHE A 262 -0.50 -5.95 -18.83
N HIS A 263 0.04 -4.87 -18.34
CA HIS A 263 -0.59 -3.55 -18.46
C HIS A 263 0.35 -2.58 -19.13
N ILE A 264 -0.06 -2.06 -20.29
CA ILE A 264 0.63 -0.96 -20.98
C ILE A 264 0.29 0.33 -20.25
N ILE A 265 1.29 1.00 -19.68
CA ILE A 265 1.12 2.25 -18.93
C ILE A 265 1.63 3.48 -19.66
N GLY A 266 2.35 3.28 -20.76
CA GLY A 266 2.83 4.40 -21.54
C GLY A 266 3.32 3.98 -22.93
N ILE A 267 3.11 4.85 -23.89
CA ILE A 267 3.66 4.78 -25.23
C ILE A 267 4.03 6.19 -25.67
N ASN A 268 5.25 6.36 -26.13
CA ASN A 268 5.72 7.59 -26.75
C ASN A 268 6.50 7.23 -28.02
N GLY A 269 6.26 7.94 -29.11
CA GLY A 269 6.99 7.61 -30.31
C GLY A 269 6.61 8.36 -31.57
N SER A 270 7.39 8.10 -32.60
CA SER A 270 7.24 8.59 -33.97
C SER A 270 7.37 7.43 -34.97
N VAL A 271 7.46 7.73 -36.25
CA VAL A 271 7.80 6.72 -37.28
C VAL A 271 9.21 6.18 -37.08
N GLU A 272 10.13 7.02 -36.60
CA GLU A 272 11.55 6.66 -36.45
C GLU A 272 11.82 5.78 -35.25
N GLU A 273 11.22 6.05 -34.10
CA GLU A 273 11.39 5.31 -32.87
C GLU A 273 10.16 5.34 -31.98
N ALA A 274 10.00 4.37 -31.10
CA ALA A 274 8.94 4.34 -30.09
C ALA A 274 9.42 3.64 -28.82
N ASP A 275 9.01 4.20 -27.67
CA ASP A 275 9.20 3.61 -26.35
C ASP A 275 7.86 3.17 -25.77
N VAL A 276 7.80 1.96 -25.25
CA VAL A 276 6.60 1.39 -24.64
C VAL A 276 6.93 0.89 -23.26
N THR A 277 6.11 1.26 -22.27
CA THR A 277 6.28 0.84 -20.89
C THR A 277 5.13 -0.06 -20.46
N TYR A 278 5.47 -1.21 -19.91
CA TYR A 278 4.53 -2.16 -19.31
C TYR A 278 4.84 -2.38 -17.84
N ILE A 279 3.83 -2.72 -17.08
CA ILE A 279 3.95 -3.42 -15.82
C ILE A 279 3.43 -4.85 -15.99
N ILE A 280 4.12 -5.80 -15.35
CA ILE A 280 3.79 -7.23 -15.36
C ILE A 280 3.53 -7.65 -13.93
N ARG A 281 2.40 -8.32 -13.68
CA ARG A 281 1.96 -8.74 -12.35
C ARG A 281 1.46 -10.18 -12.39
N ASP A 282 1.80 -10.96 -11.38
CA ASP A 282 1.20 -12.26 -11.09
C ASP A 282 1.44 -12.66 -9.63
N HIS A 283 0.47 -13.30 -8.98
CA HIS A 283 0.66 -13.83 -7.63
C HIS A 283 1.54 -15.09 -7.62
N ASP A 284 1.38 -15.94 -8.64
CA ASP A 284 2.21 -17.14 -8.79
C ASP A 284 3.58 -16.80 -9.38
N ARG A 285 4.65 -17.22 -8.70
CA ARG A 285 6.03 -16.96 -9.14
C ARG A 285 6.35 -17.56 -10.49
N LYS A 286 5.86 -18.76 -10.77
CA LYS A 286 6.12 -19.47 -12.05
C LYS A 286 5.38 -18.78 -13.19
N GLU A 287 4.12 -18.38 -12.98
CA GLU A 287 3.34 -17.65 -13.97
C GLU A 287 3.91 -16.25 -14.21
N PHE A 288 4.42 -15.59 -13.16
CA PHE A 288 5.16 -14.33 -13.28
C PHE A 288 6.40 -14.47 -14.19
N GLU A 289 7.24 -15.48 -13.96
CA GLU A 289 8.40 -15.76 -14.82
C GLU A 289 7.97 -16.12 -16.25
N SER A 290 6.88 -16.89 -16.40
CA SER A 290 6.28 -17.21 -17.69
C SER A 290 5.84 -15.94 -18.45
N LYS A 291 5.22 -14.98 -17.77
CA LYS A 291 4.83 -13.70 -18.38
C LYS A 291 6.02 -12.89 -18.87
N LYS A 292 7.10 -12.81 -18.08
CA LYS A 292 8.35 -12.17 -18.52
C LYS A 292 8.93 -12.85 -19.76
N ALA A 293 8.91 -14.19 -19.78
CA ALA A 293 9.36 -14.97 -20.94
C ALA A 293 8.47 -14.76 -22.19
N ILE A 294 7.15 -14.62 -22.02
CA ILE A 294 6.23 -14.27 -23.10
C ILE A 294 6.59 -12.91 -23.70
N MET A 295 6.82 -11.90 -22.87
CA MET A 295 7.24 -10.57 -23.32
C MET A 295 8.51 -10.64 -24.16
N GLN A 296 9.52 -11.37 -23.70
CA GLN A 296 10.78 -11.58 -24.46
C GLN A 296 10.54 -12.29 -25.79
N LYS A 297 9.64 -13.28 -25.84
CA LYS A 297 9.27 -13.96 -27.09
C LYS A 297 8.57 -13.02 -28.07
N CYS A 298 7.69 -12.13 -27.60
CA CYS A 298 7.05 -11.12 -28.43
C CYS A 298 8.09 -10.18 -29.05
N VAL A 299 9.06 -9.71 -28.28
CA VAL A 299 10.19 -8.90 -28.77
C VAL A 299 11.01 -9.68 -29.79
N GLY A 300 11.31 -10.95 -29.51
CA GLY A 300 12.01 -11.84 -30.47
C GLY A 300 11.24 -11.99 -31.77
N PHE A 301 9.92 -12.17 -31.73
CA PHE A 301 9.09 -12.25 -32.94
C PHE A 301 9.16 -10.95 -33.77
N ILE A 302 9.10 -9.79 -33.14
CA ILE A 302 9.26 -8.49 -33.81
C ILE A 302 10.62 -8.42 -34.52
N ASN A 303 11.70 -8.86 -33.88
CA ASN A 303 13.03 -8.87 -34.47
C ASN A 303 13.14 -9.84 -35.66
N VAL A 304 12.55 -11.04 -35.57
CA VAL A 304 12.49 -11.98 -36.72
C VAL A 304 11.74 -11.35 -37.89
N LYS A 305 10.64 -10.65 -37.66
CA LYS A 305 9.80 -10.07 -38.72
C LYS A 305 10.39 -8.82 -39.33
N TYR A 306 10.97 -7.94 -38.54
CA TYR A 306 11.40 -6.61 -38.98
C TYR A 306 12.93 -6.45 -39.09
N GLY A 307 13.68 -7.46 -38.64
CA GLY A 307 15.14 -7.48 -38.60
C GLY A 307 15.70 -7.29 -37.19
N ASP A 308 16.85 -7.88 -36.92
CA ASP A 308 17.52 -7.86 -35.64
C ASP A 308 17.75 -6.44 -35.13
N GLY A 309 17.55 -6.25 -33.82
CA GLY A 309 17.70 -4.97 -33.16
C GLY A 309 16.56 -3.98 -33.39
N THR A 310 15.46 -4.39 -34.10
CA THR A 310 14.28 -3.55 -34.25
C THR A 310 13.55 -3.30 -32.90
N ALA A 311 13.52 -4.30 -32.03
CA ALA A 311 12.94 -4.16 -30.70
C ALA A 311 13.94 -4.66 -29.63
N THR A 312 14.07 -3.91 -28.54
CA THR A 312 14.84 -4.30 -27.35
C THR A 312 13.97 -4.15 -26.11
N ALA A 313 14.11 -5.06 -25.15
CA ALA A 313 13.38 -5.00 -23.90
C ALA A 313 14.31 -5.01 -22.69
N VAL A 314 14.04 -4.14 -21.74
CA VAL A 314 14.65 -4.15 -20.41
C VAL A 314 13.55 -4.48 -19.41
N ILE A 315 13.60 -5.69 -18.84
CA ILE A 315 12.66 -6.14 -17.81
C ILE A 315 13.37 -6.10 -16.47
N LYS A 316 12.76 -5.42 -15.48
CA LYS A 316 13.30 -5.29 -14.12
C LYS A 316 12.25 -5.73 -13.11
N ASP A 317 12.61 -6.69 -12.27
CA ASP A 317 11.78 -7.06 -11.12
C ASP A 317 11.75 -5.90 -10.11
N GLN A 318 10.59 -5.67 -9.49
CA GLN A 318 10.35 -4.58 -8.56
C GLN A 318 10.18 -5.12 -7.14
N TYR A 319 9.28 -6.09 -6.95
CA TYR A 319 9.03 -6.78 -5.69
C TYR A 319 8.44 -8.17 -5.95
N TYR A 320 8.33 -8.96 -4.89
CA TYR A 320 7.84 -10.33 -4.96
C TYR A 320 6.71 -10.57 -3.97
N ASN A 321 5.98 -11.69 -4.15
CA ASN A 321 4.90 -12.09 -3.26
C ASN A 321 5.46 -12.47 -1.89
N MET A 322 5.03 -11.75 -0.85
CA MET A 322 5.47 -11.97 0.54
C MET A 322 5.08 -13.33 1.10
N ARG A 323 4.12 -14.04 0.50
CA ARG A 323 3.74 -15.39 0.90
C ARG A 323 4.94 -16.31 1.08
N GLU A 324 5.93 -16.23 0.18
CA GLU A 324 7.14 -17.05 0.25
C GLU A 324 7.90 -16.88 1.58
N GLN A 325 7.78 -15.72 2.20
CA GLN A 325 8.45 -15.34 3.44
C GLN A 325 7.55 -15.51 4.68
N VAL A 326 6.23 -15.30 4.54
CA VAL A 326 5.26 -15.38 5.64
C VAL A 326 4.81 -16.81 5.89
N GLU A 327 4.62 -17.63 4.84
CA GLU A 327 4.11 -19.01 4.96
C GLU A 327 4.96 -19.91 5.89
N PRO A 328 6.32 -19.83 5.91
CA PRO A 328 7.12 -20.55 6.90
C PRO A 328 6.84 -20.16 8.37
N HIS A 329 6.24 -19.00 8.58
CA HIS A 329 5.86 -18.41 9.86
C HIS A 329 4.35 -18.22 9.99
N TYR A 330 3.56 -19.13 9.44
CA TYR A 330 2.10 -18.97 9.27
C TYR A 330 1.33 -18.68 10.57
N HIS A 331 1.92 -18.99 11.73
CA HIS A 331 1.35 -18.63 13.03
C HIS A 331 1.11 -17.12 13.21
N VAL A 332 1.83 -16.24 12.48
CA VAL A 332 1.57 -14.80 12.51
C VAL A 332 0.20 -14.48 11.89
N VAL A 333 -0.17 -15.21 10.83
CA VAL A 333 -1.48 -15.11 10.19
C VAL A 333 -2.57 -15.69 11.11
N GLU A 334 -2.33 -16.86 11.70
CA GLU A 334 -3.28 -17.50 12.63
C GLU A 334 -3.58 -16.63 13.86
N LYS A 335 -2.55 -15.96 14.40
CA LYS A 335 -2.74 -15.03 15.53
C LYS A 335 -3.55 -13.80 15.13
N ALA A 336 -3.33 -13.23 13.95
CA ALA A 336 -4.13 -12.12 13.44
C ALA A 336 -5.60 -12.54 13.22
N VAL A 337 -5.84 -13.71 12.62
CA VAL A 337 -7.20 -14.29 12.48
C VAL A 337 -7.87 -14.40 13.85
N LYS A 338 -7.19 -15.02 14.83
CA LYS A 338 -7.74 -15.19 16.18
C LYS A 338 -8.02 -13.86 16.87
N ALA A 339 -7.12 -12.89 16.70
CA ALA A 339 -7.29 -11.53 17.26
C ALA A 339 -8.51 -10.80 16.69
N MET A 340 -8.76 -10.92 15.39
CA MET A 340 -9.96 -10.40 14.75
C MET A 340 -11.22 -11.07 15.26
N GLU A 341 -11.23 -12.42 15.39
CA GLU A 341 -12.34 -13.18 15.94
C GLU A 341 -12.65 -12.78 17.39
N MET A 342 -11.61 -12.53 18.22
CA MET A 342 -11.77 -12.02 19.60
C MET A 342 -12.42 -10.63 19.62
N ALA A 343 -12.14 -9.79 18.63
CA ALA A 343 -12.77 -8.49 18.46
C ALA A 343 -14.18 -8.56 17.86
N GLY A 344 -14.69 -9.77 17.56
CA GLY A 344 -15.99 -10.00 16.92
C GLY A 344 -16.00 -9.71 15.43
N ILE A 345 -14.83 -9.68 14.79
CA ILE A 345 -14.66 -9.42 13.36
C ILE A 345 -14.51 -10.77 12.64
N LYS A 346 -15.16 -10.90 11.49
CA LYS A 346 -14.96 -12.03 10.60
C LYS A 346 -13.75 -11.77 9.71
N PRO A 347 -12.65 -12.55 9.82
CA PRO A 347 -11.48 -12.35 8.97
C PRO A 347 -11.78 -12.60 7.49
N LYS A 348 -11.20 -11.77 6.62
CA LYS A 348 -11.24 -11.85 5.16
C LYS A 348 -9.81 -11.97 4.66
N ILE A 349 -9.33 -13.20 4.49
CA ILE A 349 -7.99 -13.41 3.92
C ILE A 349 -8.08 -13.25 2.42
N GLN A 350 -7.34 -12.29 1.88
CA GLN A 350 -7.32 -11.98 0.45
C GLN A 350 -5.92 -11.53 0.00
N PRO A 351 -5.60 -11.64 -1.30
CA PRO A 351 -4.34 -11.14 -1.82
C PRO A 351 -4.41 -9.65 -2.13
N ILE A 352 -3.31 -8.95 -1.90
CA ILE A 352 -3.12 -7.57 -2.37
C ILE A 352 -2.83 -7.59 -3.88
N ARG A 353 -3.52 -6.75 -4.64
CA ARG A 353 -3.25 -6.57 -6.08
C ARG A 353 -2.25 -5.44 -6.35
N GLY A 354 -1.31 -5.23 -5.47
CA GLY A 354 -0.25 -4.23 -5.49
C GLY A 354 0.98 -4.69 -4.74
N GLY A 355 1.77 -3.75 -4.25
CA GLY A 355 2.86 -3.92 -3.31
C GLY A 355 2.49 -3.29 -1.97
N THR A 356 3.29 -3.51 -0.93
CA THR A 356 3.15 -2.92 0.40
C THR A 356 4.50 -2.96 1.12
N ASP A 357 4.68 -2.11 2.10
CA ASP A 357 5.84 -2.13 2.99
C ASP A 357 6.00 -3.49 3.67
N GLY A 358 4.89 -4.15 4.06
CA GLY A 358 4.90 -5.48 4.64
C GLY A 358 5.56 -6.54 3.74
N ALA A 359 5.32 -6.47 2.43
CA ALA A 359 5.98 -7.35 1.46
C ALA A 359 7.49 -7.13 1.43
N ASN A 360 7.93 -5.88 1.35
CA ASN A 360 9.34 -5.52 1.31
C ASN A 360 10.06 -5.87 2.62
N LEU A 361 9.41 -5.65 3.78
CA LEU A 361 9.92 -6.03 5.10
C LEU A 361 10.07 -7.55 5.22
N SER A 362 9.12 -8.32 4.71
CA SER A 362 9.17 -9.78 4.71
C SER A 362 10.40 -10.30 3.98
N PHE A 363 10.74 -9.72 2.83
CA PHE A 363 11.98 -10.05 2.09
C PHE A 363 13.27 -9.53 2.75
N LYS A 364 13.17 -8.58 3.68
CA LYS A 364 14.28 -8.15 4.55
C LYS A 364 14.46 -9.02 5.79
N GLY A 365 13.66 -10.08 5.94
CA GLY A 365 13.72 -11.04 7.03
C GLY A 365 12.84 -10.71 8.23
N LEU A 366 11.82 -9.86 8.04
CA LEU A 366 10.78 -9.56 9.02
C LEU A 366 9.43 -9.99 8.45
N PRO A 367 8.94 -11.22 8.69
CA PRO A 367 7.62 -11.65 8.25
C PRO A 367 6.54 -10.67 8.74
N CYS A 368 5.84 -10.02 7.80
CA CYS A 368 5.00 -8.86 8.07
C CYS A 368 3.73 -8.89 7.22
N PRO A 369 2.69 -9.65 7.60
CA PRO A 369 1.38 -9.56 6.95
C PRO A 369 0.72 -8.21 7.20
N ASN A 370 -0.22 -7.85 6.33
CA ASN A 370 -0.97 -6.61 6.36
C ASN A 370 -2.34 -6.83 7.00
N ILE A 371 -2.75 -5.92 7.89
CA ILE A 371 -4.04 -5.92 8.59
C ILE A 371 -4.80 -4.65 8.19
N PHE A 372 -6.11 -4.74 8.12
CA PHE A 372 -6.98 -3.62 7.79
C PHE A 372 -6.74 -2.38 8.68
N ALA A 373 -6.76 -1.20 8.07
CA ALA A 373 -6.88 0.10 8.73
C ALA A 373 -8.32 0.67 8.63
N GLY A 374 -9.21 -0.05 7.98
CA GLY A 374 -10.63 0.23 7.91
C GLY A 374 -11.07 1.29 6.92
N GLY A 375 -10.15 1.91 6.19
CA GLY A 375 -10.46 2.91 5.16
C GLY A 375 -10.92 2.28 3.85
N LEU A 376 -11.56 3.09 3.01
CA LEU A 376 -12.08 2.70 1.69
C LEU A 376 -11.89 3.83 0.68
N ASN A 377 -11.85 3.48 -0.61
CA ASN A 377 -11.73 4.41 -1.75
C ASN A 377 -10.47 5.27 -1.69
N PHE A 378 -9.36 4.67 -1.30
CA PHE A 378 -8.06 5.31 -1.13
C PHE A 378 -7.60 6.10 -2.37
N HIS A 379 -6.59 6.94 -2.21
CA HIS A 379 -5.92 7.76 -3.24
C HIS A 379 -6.85 8.77 -3.94
N GLY A 380 -8.04 9.01 -3.40
CA GLY A 380 -9.03 9.85 -4.07
C GLY A 380 -9.93 10.69 -3.18
N LYS A 381 -10.73 11.52 -3.83
CA LYS A 381 -11.68 12.44 -3.18
C LYS A 381 -12.92 11.74 -2.62
N MET A 382 -13.08 10.45 -2.87
CA MET A 382 -14.17 9.62 -2.36
C MET A 382 -13.74 8.76 -1.19
N GLU A 383 -12.54 9.00 -0.66
CA GLU A 383 -11.98 8.29 0.47
C GLU A 383 -12.81 8.53 1.73
N PHE A 384 -13.05 7.46 2.47
CA PHE A 384 -13.74 7.51 3.75
C PHE A 384 -13.28 6.40 4.69
N VAL A 385 -13.50 6.59 5.98
CA VAL A 385 -13.23 5.57 6.99
C VAL A 385 -14.34 5.56 8.05
N PRO A 386 -14.89 4.38 8.42
CA PRO A 386 -15.78 4.26 9.56
C PRO A 386 -14.97 4.35 10.87
N LEU A 387 -15.39 5.19 11.80
CA LEU A 387 -14.74 5.33 13.11
C LEU A 387 -14.64 4.00 13.85
N GLN A 388 -15.71 3.20 13.81
CA GLN A 388 -15.76 1.90 14.48
C GLN A 388 -14.76 0.90 13.88
N SER A 389 -14.36 1.07 12.62
CA SER A 389 -13.30 0.25 12.01
C SER A 389 -11.94 0.58 12.62
N ILE A 390 -11.61 1.86 12.80
CA ILE A 390 -10.38 2.32 13.49
C ILE A 390 -10.36 1.81 14.95
N GLU A 391 -11.47 1.96 15.69
CA GLU A 391 -11.58 1.46 17.06
C GLU A 391 -11.36 -0.04 17.15
N LYS A 392 -11.91 -0.80 16.18
CA LYS A 392 -11.74 -2.25 16.10
C LYS A 392 -10.33 -2.67 15.71
N ALA A 393 -9.64 -1.93 14.87
CA ALA A 393 -8.25 -2.20 14.53
C ALA A 393 -7.32 -2.00 15.74
N SER A 394 -7.53 -0.94 16.55
CA SER A 394 -6.84 -0.78 17.83
C SER A 394 -7.08 -1.98 18.77
N GLU A 395 -8.32 -2.48 18.85
CA GLU A 395 -8.65 -3.69 19.63
C GLU A 395 -7.92 -4.94 19.10
N VAL A 396 -7.82 -5.09 17.77
CA VAL A 396 -7.09 -6.21 17.14
C VAL A 396 -5.60 -6.15 17.47
N ILE A 397 -4.97 -4.97 17.46
CA ILE A 397 -3.57 -4.80 17.88
C ILE A 397 -3.39 -5.32 19.32
N LEU A 398 -4.25 -4.90 20.25
CA LEU A 398 -4.18 -5.34 21.65
C LEU A 398 -4.38 -6.86 21.78
N ASN A 399 -5.30 -7.43 21.03
CA ASN A 399 -5.55 -8.87 21.01
C ASN A 399 -4.34 -9.65 20.47
N ILE A 400 -3.68 -9.18 19.41
CA ILE A 400 -2.44 -9.78 18.89
C ILE A 400 -1.37 -9.77 19.97
N ILE A 401 -1.15 -8.63 20.62
CA ILE A 401 -0.16 -8.49 21.70
C ILE A 401 -0.43 -9.49 22.82
N SER A 402 -1.69 -9.60 23.27
CA SER A 402 -2.11 -10.55 24.29
C SER A 402 -1.84 -12.00 23.87
N LEU A 403 -2.14 -12.37 22.63
CA LEU A 403 -1.90 -13.71 22.11
C LEU A 403 -0.41 -14.08 22.00
N TYR A 404 0.48 -13.10 21.90
CA TYR A 404 1.93 -13.36 21.95
C TYR A 404 2.48 -13.41 23.38
N ALA A 405 1.73 -12.93 24.37
CA ALA A 405 2.12 -12.99 25.78
C ALA A 405 1.72 -14.32 26.46
N GLU A 406 0.88 -15.14 25.81
CA GLU A 406 0.50 -16.50 26.26
C GLU A 406 1.63 -17.51 25.99
#